data_9f6aadb0033d50848554e0a77b6f0068
#
_entry.id   9f6aadb0033d50848554e0a77b6f0068
#
_cell.length_a   1.000
_cell.length_b   1.000
_cell.length_c   1.000
_cell.angle_alpha   90.00
_cell.angle_beta   90.00
_cell.angle_gamma   90.00
#
_symmetry.space_group_name_H-M   'P 1'
#
loop_
_entity.id
_entity.type
_entity.pdbx_description
1 polymer ?
#
loop_
_entity_poly.entity_id
_entity_poly.type
_entity_poly.pdbx_seq_one_letter_code
_entity_poly.pdbx_strand_id
1 'polypeptide(L)' 'MILPTKHLPESHSLLGIGGAILALLGEKEATVSSLWDQFRNVRKEGGLVSFDWFVLGLDLLFTLGTIELDRGVLRRKGAA' A
#
# COMPACT_ATOMS: atom_id res chain seq x y z
N MET A 1 5.08 13.50 25.18
CA MET A 1 5.01 13.51 23.75
C MET A 1 3.66 13.00 23.26
N ILE A 2 3.11 13.69 22.33
CA ILE A 2 1.81 13.30 21.81
C ILE A 2 1.99 12.49 20.56
N LEU A 3 1.36 11.34 20.53
CA LEU A 3 1.43 10.50 19.37
C LEU A 3 0.31 10.89 18.42
N PRO A 4 0.65 11.28 17.24
CA PRO A 4 -0.36 11.67 16.27
C PRO A 4 -1.34 10.55 15.95
N THR A 5 -0.92 9.34 16.17
CA THR A 5 -1.76 8.21 15.85
C THR A 5 -3.07 8.23 16.60
N LYS A 6 -3.12 8.93 17.70
CA LYS A 6 -4.34 9.06 18.45
C LYS A 6 -5.43 9.71 17.63
N HIS A 7 -5.05 10.59 16.73
CA HIS A 7 -6.00 11.34 15.93
C HIS A 7 -5.99 10.94 14.47
N LEU A 8 -5.13 10.02 14.09
CA LEU A 8 -5.09 9.56 12.71
C LEU A 8 -5.82 8.24 12.60
N PRO A 9 -6.77 8.15 11.69
CA PRO A 9 -7.38 6.84 11.43
C PRO A 9 -6.30 5.87 11.04
N GLU A 10 -6.46 4.65 11.44
CA GLU A 10 -5.51 3.61 11.12
C GLU A 10 -5.30 3.52 9.62
N SER A 11 -6.34 3.82 8.86
CA SER A 11 -6.27 3.75 7.42
C SER A 11 -5.30 4.76 6.83
N HIS A 12 -4.90 5.76 7.61
CA HIS A 12 -3.94 6.76 7.14
C HIS A 12 -2.54 6.52 7.66
N SER A 13 -2.34 5.48 8.45
CA SER A 13 -1.00 5.17 8.91
C SER A 13 -0.23 4.51 7.78
N LEU A 14 1.08 4.66 7.81
CA LEU A 14 1.91 4.05 6.78
C LEU A 14 1.77 2.54 6.78
N LEU A 15 1.73 1.96 7.96
CA LEU A 15 1.58 0.52 8.09
C LEU A 15 0.21 0.07 7.59
N GLY A 16 -0.82 0.84 7.90
CA GLY A 16 -2.16 0.54 7.42
C GLY A 16 -2.25 0.60 5.91
N ILE A 17 -1.62 1.61 5.32
CA ILE A 17 -1.58 1.75 3.87
C ILE A 17 -0.84 0.59 3.24
N GLY A 18 0.30 0.23 3.80
CA GLY A 18 1.05 -0.91 3.30
C GLY A 18 0.26 -2.19 3.36
N GLY A 19 -0.44 -2.41 4.47
CA GLY A 19 -1.28 -3.59 4.61
C GLY A 19 -2.40 -3.64 3.59
N ALA A 20 -3.02 -2.49 3.33
CA ALA A 20 -4.08 -2.42 2.34
C ALA A 20 -3.57 -2.70 0.94
N ILE A 21 -2.39 -2.18 0.61
CA ILE A 21 -1.78 -2.43 -0.69
C ILE A 21 -1.50 -3.92 -0.84
N LEU A 22 -0.93 -4.52 0.18
CA LEU A 22 -0.59 -5.93 0.13
C LEU A 22 -1.83 -6.79 -0.04
N ALA A 23 -2.90 -6.42 0.64
CA ALA A 23 -4.16 -7.15 0.52
C ALA A 23 -4.74 -7.05 -0.89
N LEU A 24 -4.66 -5.87 -1.49
CA LEU A 24 -5.15 -5.68 -2.84
C LEU A 24 -4.33 -6.46 -3.86
N LEU A 25 -3.03 -6.48 -3.66
CA LEU A 25 -2.17 -7.20 -4.56
C LEU A 25 -2.42 -8.70 -4.47
N GLY A 26 -2.57 -9.21 -3.24
CA GLY A 26 -2.84 -10.61 -3.02
C GLY A 26 -1.78 -11.46 -3.69
N GLU A 27 -2.23 -12.45 -4.44
CA GLU A 27 -1.31 -13.33 -5.16
C GLU A 27 -1.25 -12.97 -6.64
N LYS A 28 -1.79 -11.83 -6.99
CA LYS A 28 -1.80 -11.38 -8.37
C LYS A 28 -0.60 -10.50 -8.64
N GLU A 29 -0.49 -10.09 -9.87
CA GLU A 29 0.51 -9.13 -10.30
C GLU A 29 -0.21 -7.90 -10.79
N ALA A 30 0.40 -6.75 -10.60
CA ALA A 30 -0.19 -5.50 -11.04
C ALA A 30 0.89 -4.47 -11.27
N THR A 31 0.64 -3.60 -12.22
CA THR A 31 1.52 -2.45 -12.39
C THR A 31 1.23 -1.47 -11.27
N VAL A 32 2.15 -0.54 -11.05
CA VAL A 32 1.94 0.49 -10.03
C VAL A 32 0.67 1.29 -10.34
N SER A 33 0.47 1.65 -11.59
CA SER A 33 -0.71 2.41 -11.99
C SER A 33 -2.00 1.67 -11.72
N SER A 34 -2.03 0.41 -12.06
CA SER A 34 -3.21 -0.40 -11.86
C SER A 34 -3.52 -0.55 -10.38
N LEU A 35 -2.48 -0.79 -9.60
CA LEU A 35 -2.65 -0.97 -8.17
C LEU A 35 -3.12 0.34 -7.51
N TRP A 36 -2.59 1.46 -7.98
CA TRP A 36 -3.02 2.76 -7.49
C TRP A 36 -4.50 3.00 -7.78
N ASP A 37 -4.95 2.64 -8.98
CA ASP A 37 -6.36 2.79 -9.32
C ASP A 37 -7.24 1.93 -8.42
N GLN A 38 -6.83 0.72 -8.16
CA GLN A 38 -7.58 -0.16 -7.28
C GLN A 38 -7.60 0.39 -5.86
N PHE A 39 -6.47 0.87 -5.41
CA PHE A 39 -6.34 1.41 -4.07
C PHE A 39 -7.26 2.61 -3.89
N ARG A 40 -7.26 3.51 -4.86
CA ARG A 40 -8.13 4.69 -4.81
C ARG A 40 -9.59 4.32 -4.75
N ASN A 41 -9.98 3.37 -5.57
CA ASN A 41 -11.37 2.97 -5.64
C ASN A 41 -11.87 2.36 -4.35
N VAL A 42 -11.05 1.53 -3.76
CA VAL A 42 -11.44 0.87 -2.52
C VAL A 42 -11.53 1.86 -1.37
N ARG A 43 -10.69 2.87 -1.37
CA ARG A 43 -10.61 3.78 -0.25
C ARG A 43 -11.35 5.09 -0.45
N LYS A 44 -12.13 5.15 -1.50
CA LYS A 44 -12.80 6.37 -1.83
C LYS A 44 -13.75 6.85 -0.72
N GLU A 45 -14.34 5.94 0.01
CA GLU A 45 -15.22 6.31 1.10
C GLU A 45 -14.50 6.47 2.42
N GLY A 46 -13.34 5.94 2.53
CA GLY A 46 -12.58 6.01 3.76
C GLY A 46 -11.67 7.21 3.85
N GLY A 47 -11.80 8.12 2.91
CA GLY A 47 -10.95 9.29 2.88
C GLY A 47 -9.89 9.15 1.83
N LEU A 48 -9.39 10.28 1.38
CA LEU A 48 -8.43 10.31 0.30
C LEU A 48 -7.03 10.10 0.86
N VAL A 49 -6.31 9.23 0.19
CA VAL A 49 -4.90 9.03 0.49
C VAL A 49 -4.15 9.51 -0.74
N SER A 50 -3.19 10.38 -0.57
CA SER A 50 -2.45 10.91 -1.69
C SER A 50 -1.57 9.84 -2.32
N PHE A 51 -1.20 10.09 -3.56
CA PHE A 51 -0.29 9.20 -4.25
C PHE A 51 1.04 9.09 -3.51
N ASP A 52 1.48 10.19 -2.90
CA ASP A 52 2.73 10.19 -2.14
C ASP A 52 2.69 9.19 -1.00
N TRP A 53 1.57 9.14 -0.29
CA TRP A 53 1.40 8.18 0.79
C TRP A 53 1.36 6.76 0.27
N PHE A 54 0.73 6.58 -0.89
CA PHE A 54 0.69 5.28 -1.54
C PHE A 54 2.12 4.81 -1.87
N VAL A 55 2.92 5.71 -2.42
CA VAL A 55 4.30 5.39 -2.76
C VAL A 55 5.11 5.06 -1.52
N LEU A 56 4.89 5.80 -0.44
CA LEU A 56 5.57 5.49 0.82
C LEU A 56 5.17 4.13 1.34
N GLY A 57 3.91 3.76 1.16
CA GLY A 57 3.45 2.43 1.54
C GLY A 57 4.15 1.35 0.73
N LEU A 58 4.31 1.58 -0.57
CA LEU A 58 5.06 0.66 -1.41
C LEU A 58 6.51 0.54 -0.95
N ASP A 59 7.12 1.68 -0.65
CA ASP A 59 8.51 1.67 -0.17
C ASP A 59 8.64 0.86 1.11
N LEU A 60 7.68 0.99 1.98
CA LEU A 60 7.69 0.21 3.21
C LEU A 60 7.65 -1.29 2.90
N LEU A 61 6.78 -1.68 1.98
CA LEU A 61 6.66 -3.09 1.62
C LEU A 61 7.93 -3.61 0.96
N PHE A 62 8.57 -2.80 0.13
CA PHE A 62 9.86 -3.17 -0.46
C PHE A 62 10.91 -3.35 0.63
N THR A 63 10.96 -2.43 1.56
CA THR A 63 11.93 -2.47 2.65
C THR A 63 11.75 -3.71 3.51
N LEU A 64 10.51 -4.09 3.73
CA LEU A 64 10.21 -5.28 4.51
C LEU A 64 10.37 -6.56 3.70
N GLY A 65 10.60 -6.44 2.40
CA GLY A 65 10.80 -7.60 1.57
C GLY A 65 9.53 -8.38 1.24
N THR A 66 8.39 -7.73 1.33
CA THR A 66 7.12 -8.43 1.10
C THR A 66 6.68 -8.37 -0.35
N ILE A 67 7.19 -7.42 -1.13
CA ILE A 67 6.86 -7.30 -2.54
C ILE A 67 8.11 -7.09 -3.34
N GLU A 68 8.01 -7.33 -4.62
CA GLU A 68 9.11 -7.09 -5.54
C GLU A 68 8.55 -6.50 -6.82
N LEU A 69 9.42 -5.80 -7.53
CA LEU A 69 9.07 -5.19 -8.81
C LEU A 69 9.91 -5.88 -9.87
N ASP A 70 9.24 -6.42 -10.89
CA ASP A 70 9.93 -7.11 -11.96
C ASP A 70 9.31 -6.65 -13.26
N ARG A 71 10.10 -5.94 -14.06
CA ARG A 71 9.68 -5.46 -15.37
C ARG A 71 8.41 -4.61 -15.30
N GLY A 72 8.36 -3.75 -14.28
CA GLY A 72 7.23 -2.85 -14.11
C GLY A 72 6.02 -3.47 -13.46
N VAL A 73 6.13 -4.71 -13.02
CA VAL A 73 5.02 -5.42 -12.41
C VAL A 73 5.36 -5.72 -10.96
N LEU A 74 4.44 -5.33 -10.09
CA LEU A 74 4.55 -5.60 -8.67
C LEU A 74 3.96 -6.95 -8.37
N ARG A 75 4.61 -7.70 -7.49
CA ARG A 75 4.02 -8.93 -6.99
C ARG A 75 4.53 -9.21 -5.60
N ARG A 76 3.76 -9.98 -4.88
CA ARG A 76 4.11 -10.39 -3.56
C ARG A 76 5.29 -11.33 -3.63
N LYS A 77 6.28 -11.07 -2.80
CA LYS A 77 7.44 -11.91 -2.80
C LYS A 77 7.00 -13.24 -2.20
N GLY A 78 7.33 -14.25 -2.92
CA GLY A 78 6.79 -15.53 -2.63
C GLY A 78 7.06 -15.96 -1.25
N ALA A 79 6.05 -16.36 -0.62
CA ALA A 79 6.15 -16.98 0.64
C ALA A 79 6.50 -18.40 0.45
N ALA A 80 6.88 -18.79 -0.49
CA ALA A 80 7.07 -20.19 -0.79
C ALA A 80 7.55 -21.07 0.10
#